data_b772871aa094a42bd1c4bc690525cdb2
#
_entry.id   b772871aa094a42bd1c4bc690525cdb2
#
_cell.length_a   1.000
_cell.length_b   1.000
_cell.length_c   1.000
_cell.angle_alpha   90.00
_cell.angle_beta   90.00
_cell.angle_gamma   90.00
#
_symmetry.space_group_name_H-M   'P 1'
#
loop_
_entity.id
_entity.type
_entity.pdbx_description
1 polymer ?
#
loop_
_entity_poly.entity_id
_entity_poly.type
_entity_poly.pdbx_seq_one_letter_code
_entity_poly.pdbx_strand_id
1 'polypeptide(L)'
;MENLSSVINTNTNNEKLDIKKVFICGGTGFLGFYSAKEFLRQGVEVSVLALPNEITLGQSWWPSEIKVNYGKLFDFKNDKATDLVTKEQLVDYFKGHDVLVYAVGPDDSMHTTPGVSGYDFFHKYLVDKVIPVFEAAKEAGVKKAVLLNSYFAYFNRIWPEKHLADRHPYIKVRCEQGDALIKVGGGRANGGMDVVVLELPYIFGNMHEREPLWKEIFLDRFAKMPAVMFPKGGTNMIHVNGIAEAVVAASYYGEHGDKLPIGAYDETYKTMINMMMEDCGATKRYMGVPTWMATIGGYMVANSIKKTNQDSGLNYKYLMKDIQSQKLYFGQDVIDAVRKHLHYDEFGYNGGGSLEDGIKKTMIACYPHRFDENGNLIEKWKGINPCKKETATNNIFVDKK
;
A
#
# COMPACT_ATOMS: atom_id res chain seq x y z
N MET A 1 26.73 12.03 -0.76
CA MET A 1 25.74 11.69 0.28
C MET A 1 24.94 12.98 0.52
N GLU A 2 23.73 13.05 0.00
CA GLU A 2 22.82 14.12 0.37
C GLU A 2 22.59 14.06 1.88
N ASN A 3 22.44 15.21 2.50
CA ASN A 3 22.27 15.30 3.95
C ASN A 3 20.93 14.63 4.32
N LEU A 4 20.96 13.49 5.03
CA LEU A 4 19.79 12.71 5.40
C LEU A 4 18.66 13.56 6.01
N SER A 5 19.04 14.59 6.79
CA SER A 5 18.12 15.56 7.41
C SER A 5 17.39 16.47 6.42
N SER A 6 17.86 16.58 5.15
CA SER A 6 17.15 17.35 4.12
C SER A 6 16.04 16.54 3.44
N VAL A 7 16.01 15.22 3.65
CA VAL A 7 15.12 14.29 2.97
C VAL A 7 14.05 13.73 3.91
N ILE A 8 14.42 13.46 5.16
CA ILE A 8 13.52 12.97 6.20
C ILE A 8 13.72 13.77 7.49
N ASN A 9 12.67 13.90 8.27
CA ASN A 9 12.76 14.44 9.62
C ASN A 9 13.54 13.44 10.50
N THR A 10 14.60 13.90 11.16
CA THR A 10 15.44 13.11 12.07
C THR A 10 15.30 13.54 13.53
N ASN A 11 14.28 14.35 13.83
CA ASN A 11 13.98 14.76 15.21
C ASN A 11 13.64 13.52 16.05
N THR A 12 14.22 13.42 17.23
CA THR A 12 13.98 12.32 18.18
C THR A 12 13.46 12.83 19.53
N ASN A 13 13.15 14.12 19.60
CA ASN A 13 12.59 14.75 20.80
C ASN A 13 11.10 15.11 20.61
N ASN A 14 10.44 14.44 19.67
CA ASN A 14 9.03 14.62 19.38
C ASN A 14 8.17 14.09 20.54
N GLU A 15 7.11 14.83 20.85
CA GLU A 15 6.21 14.51 21.95
C GLU A 15 5.29 13.35 21.60
N LYS A 16 5.19 12.39 22.52
CA LYS A 16 4.25 11.25 22.41
C LYS A 16 2.81 11.74 22.56
N LEU A 17 1.98 11.45 21.56
CA LEU A 17 0.55 11.71 21.64
C LEU A 17 -0.13 10.70 22.56
N ASP A 18 -0.99 11.16 23.49
CA ASP A 18 -1.89 10.27 24.24
C ASP A 18 -3.04 9.83 23.33
N ILE A 19 -3.07 8.54 22.95
CA ILE A 19 -4.04 7.96 22.05
C ILE A 19 -4.88 6.92 22.79
N LYS A 20 -6.19 7.14 22.80
CA LYS A 20 -7.17 6.20 23.36
C LYS A 20 -8.03 5.57 22.28
N LYS A 21 -8.33 6.31 21.22
CA LYS A 21 -9.23 5.88 20.15
C LYS A 21 -8.69 6.23 18.78
N VAL A 22 -8.71 5.25 17.87
CA VAL A 22 -8.34 5.44 16.47
C VAL A 22 -9.51 5.10 15.55
N PHE A 23 -9.68 5.91 14.50
CA PHE A 23 -10.58 5.61 13.40
C PHE A 23 -9.79 5.27 12.14
N ILE A 24 -10.11 4.15 11.47
CA ILE A 24 -9.40 3.69 10.29
C ILE A 24 -10.35 3.66 9.09
N CYS A 25 -10.17 4.57 8.14
CA CYS A 25 -10.77 4.47 6.82
C CYS A 25 -10.05 3.39 6.02
N GLY A 26 -10.80 2.37 5.57
CA GLY A 26 -10.22 1.19 4.92
C GLY A 26 -9.74 0.10 5.89
N GLY A 27 -10.29 0.08 7.12
CA GLY A 27 -9.92 -0.88 8.15
C GLY A 27 -10.22 -2.34 7.83
N THR A 28 -11.10 -2.61 6.87
CA THR A 28 -11.37 -3.96 6.33
C THR A 28 -10.47 -4.33 5.15
N GLY A 29 -9.60 -3.42 4.70
CA GLY A 29 -8.58 -3.67 3.70
C GLY A 29 -7.30 -4.28 4.29
N PHE A 30 -6.39 -4.74 3.43
CA PHE A 30 -5.15 -5.43 3.83
C PHE A 30 -4.34 -4.64 4.86
N LEU A 31 -3.97 -3.40 4.56
CA LEU A 31 -3.15 -2.58 5.45
C LEU A 31 -3.92 -2.10 6.68
N GLY A 32 -5.19 -1.71 6.47
CA GLY A 32 -6.04 -1.22 7.56
C GLY A 32 -6.33 -2.28 8.61
N PHE A 33 -6.54 -3.53 8.19
CA PHE A 33 -6.78 -4.66 9.09
C PHE A 33 -5.59 -4.94 10.01
N TYR A 34 -4.38 -4.99 9.45
CA TYR A 34 -3.17 -5.20 10.26
C TYR A 34 -2.90 -4.02 11.19
N SER A 35 -3.14 -2.79 10.73
CA SER A 35 -3.07 -1.59 11.58
C SER A 35 -4.09 -1.64 12.72
N ALA A 36 -5.32 -2.06 12.44
CA ALA A 36 -6.37 -2.21 13.46
C ALA A 36 -5.97 -3.22 14.54
N LYS A 37 -5.44 -4.38 14.14
CA LYS A 37 -4.93 -5.40 15.08
C LYS A 37 -3.79 -4.88 15.94
N GLU A 38 -2.89 -4.12 15.35
CA GLU A 38 -1.74 -3.58 16.08
C GLU A 38 -2.16 -2.50 17.09
N PHE A 39 -3.13 -1.63 16.75
CA PHE A 39 -3.72 -0.70 17.72
C PHE A 39 -4.43 -1.42 18.88
N LEU A 40 -5.20 -2.49 18.60
CA LEU A 40 -5.80 -3.32 19.64
C LEU A 40 -4.74 -3.92 20.57
N ARG A 41 -3.60 -4.40 20.02
CA ARG A 41 -2.48 -4.92 20.80
C ARG A 41 -1.87 -3.87 21.74
N GLN A 42 -1.93 -2.59 21.34
CA GLN A 42 -1.51 -1.46 22.18
C GLN A 42 -2.58 -0.99 23.17
N GLY A 43 -3.73 -1.65 23.23
CA GLY A 43 -4.85 -1.30 24.11
C GLY A 43 -5.66 -0.08 23.65
N VAL A 44 -5.56 0.30 22.37
CA VAL A 44 -6.30 1.42 21.78
C VAL A 44 -7.66 0.93 21.27
N GLU A 45 -8.74 1.67 21.54
CA GLU A 45 -10.05 1.42 20.96
C GLU A 45 -10.03 1.70 19.44
N VAL A 46 -10.53 0.76 18.65
CA VAL A 46 -10.50 0.84 17.19
C VAL A 46 -11.90 0.93 16.60
N SER A 47 -12.11 1.94 15.75
CA SER A 47 -13.27 2.04 14.88
C SER A 47 -12.83 2.00 13.42
N VAL A 48 -13.64 1.41 12.55
CA VAL A 48 -13.32 1.34 11.11
C VAL A 48 -14.50 1.82 10.26
N LEU A 49 -14.19 2.32 9.06
CA LEU A 49 -15.16 2.47 7.98
C LEU A 49 -15.05 1.27 7.05
N ALA A 50 -16.14 0.56 6.89
CA ALA A 50 -16.28 -0.62 6.04
C ALA A 50 -17.31 -0.38 4.93
N LEU A 51 -17.12 -1.03 3.79
CA LEU A 51 -18.16 -1.06 2.77
C LEU A 51 -19.39 -1.84 3.27
N PRO A 52 -20.62 -1.46 2.87
CA PRO A 52 -21.78 -2.31 3.04
C PRO A 52 -21.53 -3.69 2.38
N ASN A 53 -21.89 -4.76 3.06
CA ASN A 53 -21.65 -6.13 2.60
C ASN A 53 -20.17 -6.56 2.51
N GLU A 54 -19.30 -5.97 3.29
CA GLU A 54 -17.89 -6.37 3.38
C GLU A 54 -17.80 -7.82 3.92
N ILE A 55 -17.19 -8.72 3.15
CA ILE A 55 -17.07 -10.14 3.48
C ILE A 55 -16.23 -10.41 4.72
N THR A 56 -15.34 -9.50 5.05
CA THR A 56 -14.45 -9.57 6.23
C THR A 56 -15.23 -9.60 7.55
N LEU A 57 -16.40 -8.98 7.58
CA LEU A 57 -17.17 -8.79 8.80
C LEU A 57 -17.99 -10.04 9.15
N GLY A 58 -18.00 -10.37 10.45
CA GLY A 58 -18.70 -11.57 10.94
C GLY A 58 -17.91 -12.87 10.80
N GLN A 59 -16.69 -12.83 10.28
CA GLN A 59 -15.80 -13.96 10.22
C GLN A 59 -15.12 -14.21 11.58
N SER A 60 -14.83 -15.48 11.90
CA SER A 60 -14.22 -15.86 13.18
C SER A 60 -12.84 -15.26 13.43
N TRP A 61 -12.14 -14.86 12.38
CA TRP A 61 -10.81 -14.21 12.44
C TRP A 61 -10.88 -12.68 12.54
N TRP A 62 -12.10 -12.08 12.42
CA TRP A 62 -12.29 -10.64 12.61
C TRP A 62 -12.41 -10.31 14.10
N PRO A 63 -11.61 -9.38 14.65
CA PRO A 63 -11.69 -9.00 16.06
C PRO A 63 -13.04 -8.36 16.39
N SER A 64 -13.76 -8.94 17.35
CA SER A 64 -15.08 -8.46 17.78
C SER A 64 -15.04 -7.10 18.47
N GLU A 65 -13.87 -6.69 18.97
CA GLU A 65 -13.62 -5.42 19.66
C GLU A 65 -13.63 -4.22 18.72
N ILE A 66 -13.45 -4.46 17.40
CA ILE A 66 -13.44 -3.39 16.41
C ILE A 66 -14.86 -2.89 16.14
N LYS A 67 -15.11 -1.61 16.43
CA LYS A 67 -16.37 -0.95 16.09
C LYS A 67 -16.43 -0.68 14.59
N VAL A 68 -17.47 -1.16 13.94
CA VAL A 68 -17.67 -1.01 12.49
C VAL A 68 -18.69 0.07 12.18
N ASN A 69 -18.33 1.01 11.32
CA ASN A 69 -19.22 1.98 10.69
C ASN A 69 -19.29 1.64 9.20
N TYR A 70 -20.46 1.76 8.60
CA TYR A 70 -20.64 1.39 7.20
C TYR A 70 -20.75 2.62 6.31
N GLY A 71 -20.13 2.55 5.12
CA GLY A 71 -20.27 3.57 4.10
C GLY A 71 -19.21 3.50 3.01
N LYS A 72 -19.47 4.20 1.91
CA LYS A 72 -18.54 4.36 0.78
C LYS A 72 -18.03 5.79 0.76
N LEU A 73 -16.73 5.99 0.69
CA LEU A 73 -16.14 7.31 0.46
C LEU A 73 -16.26 7.73 -1.01
N PHE A 74 -16.20 6.78 -1.91
CA PHE A 74 -16.35 6.96 -3.36
C PHE A 74 -16.66 5.61 -4.03
N ASP A 75 -17.10 5.68 -5.27
CA ASP A 75 -17.32 4.51 -6.12
C ASP A 75 -16.57 4.71 -7.45
N PHE A 76 -15.60 3.84 -7.74
CA PHE A 76 -14.79 3.91 -8.97
C PHE A 76 -15.59 3.61 -10.25
N LYS A 77 -16.73 2.93 -10.12
CA LYS A 77 -17.56 2.50 -11.26
C LYS A 77 -18.74 3.45 -11.50
N ASN A 78 -19.14 4.18 -10.47
CA ASN A 78 -20.31 5.06 -10.53
C ASN A 78 -20.06 6.40 -9.82
N ASP A 79 -19.59 7.37 -10.58
CA ASP A 79 -19.34 8.74 -10.09
C ASP A 79 -20.59 9.47 -9.55
N LYS A 80 -21.78 8.99 -9.92
CA LYS A 80 -23.08 9.53 -9.50
C LYS A 80 -23.71 8.70 -8.37
N ALA A 81 -22.92 7.85 -7.70
CA ALA A 81 -23.42 7.11 -6.55
C ALA A 81 -23.97 8.06 -5.48
N THR A 82 -25.19 7.80 -5.04
CA THR A 82 -25.91 8.61 -4.04
C THR A 82 -25.80 8.04 -2.63
N ASP A 83 -25.17 6.86 -2.50
CA ASP A 83 -24.96 6.13 -1.25
C ASP A 83 -23.57 6.39 -0.64
N LEU A 84 -22.95 7.52 -0.99
CA LEU A 84 -21.70 7.94 -0.41
C LEU A 84 -21.89 8.56 0.97
N VAL A 85 -20.93 8.34 1.87
CA VAL A 85 -20.91 8.99 3.19
C VAL A 85 -20.76 10.48 3.02
N THR A 86 -21.64 11.27 3.67
CA THR A 86 -21.55 12.73 3.65
C THR A 86 -20.46 13.23 4.59
N LYS A 87 -20.06 14.51 4.45
CA LYS A 87 -19.10 15.13 5.36
C LYS A 87 -19.61 15.14 6.80
N GLU A 88 -20.88 15.43 7.01
CA GLU A 88 -21.54 15.46 8.34
C GLU A 88 -21.49 14.07 8.99
N GLN A 89 -21.78 13.02 8.25
CA GLN A 89 -21.66 11.64 8.75
C GLN A 89 -20.21 11.31 9.12
N LEU A 90 -19.23 11.76 8.33
CA LEU A 90 -17.81 11.56 8.65
C LEU A 90 -17.42 12.29 9.94
N VAL A 91 -17.89 13.54 10.11
CA VAL A 91 -17.67 14.29 11.36
C VAL A 91 -18.22 13.52 12.55
N ASP A 92 -19.43 12.96 12.44
CA ASP A 92 -20.03 12.16 13.52
C ASP A 92 -19.26 10.85 13.79
N TYR A 93 -18.78 10.19 12.75
CA TYR A 93 -17.95 8.97 12.90
C TYR A 93 -16.61 9.27 13.58
N PHE A 94 -16.01 10.42 13.30
CA PHE A 94 -14.68 10.78 13.82
C PHE A 94 -14.73 11.40 15.22
N LYS A 95 -15.89 11.88 15.70
CA LYS A 95 -16.01 12.47 17.06
C LYS A 95 -15.46 11.56 18.14
N GLY A 96 -14.59 12.13 18.98
CA GLY A 96 -13.98 11.43 20.13
C GLY A 96 -12.85 10.46 19.76
N HIS A 97 -12.42 10.41 18.50
CA HIS A 97 -11.21 9.71 18.10
C HIS A 97 -10.01 10.66 18.13
N ASP A 98 -8.87 10.16 18.59
CA ASP A 98 -7.62 10.94 18.68
C ASP A 98 -6.89 10.95 17.33
N VAL A 99 -6.97 9.83 16.58
CA VAL A 99 -6.22 9.60 15.35
C VAL A 99 -7.14 9.10 14.24
N LEU A 100 -6.93 9.62 13.02
CA LEU A 100 -7.43 9.06 11.77
C LEU A 100 -6.30 8.33 11.04
N VAL A 101 -6.50 7.07 10.66
CA VAL A 101 -5.66 6.36 9.67
C VAL A 101 -6.41 6.29 8.35
N TYR A 102 -5.78 6.78 7.28
CA TYR A 102 -6.38 6.76 5.95
C TYR A 102 -5.66 5.77 5.02
N ALA A 103 -6.32 4.65 4.75
CA ALA A 103 -5.80 3.50 4.00
C ALA A 103 -6.68 3.14 2.78
N VAL A 104 -7.28 4.16 2.13
CA VAL A 104 -8.22 3.98 1.00
C VAL A 104 -7.72 4.70 -0.23
N GLY A 105 -7.87 4.09 -1.39
CA GLY A 105 -7.56 4.72 -2.67
C GLY A 105 -7.22 3.70 -3.76
N PRO A 106 -7.16 4.14 -5.03
CA PRO A 106 -6.69 3.30 -6.11
C PRO A 106 -5.17 3.06 -5.97
N ASP A 107 -4.75 1.85 -6.27
CA ASP A 107 -3.34 1.50 -6.42
C ASP A 107 -2.83 1.78 -7.83
N ASP A 108 -1.51 1.72 -8.01
CA ASP A 108 -0.82 2.05 -9.26
C ASP A 108 -1.10 1.08 -10.42
N SER A 109 -1.69 -0.10 -10.15
CA SER A 109 -2.06 -1.10 -11.15
C SER A 109 -3.42 -0.83 -11.80
N MET A 110 -4.25 -0.01 -11.18
CA MET A 110 -5.60 0.29 -11.69
C MET A 110 -5.55 1.04 -13.02
N HIS A 111 -6.43 0.63 -13.93
CA HIS A 111 -6.68 1.36 -15.17
C HIS A 111 -7.82 2.36 -14.97
N THR A 112 -7.77 3.46 -15.70
CA THR A 112 -8.80 4.51 -15.63
C THR A 112 -10.12 4.06 -16.24
N THR A 113 -11.20 4.78 -15.92
CA THR A 113 -12.43 4.71 -16.70
C THR A 113 -12.15 5.13 -18.15
N PRO A 114 -12.73 4.45 -19.17
CA PRO A 114 -12.53 4.83 -20.58
C PRO A 114 -12.79 6.33 -20.83
N GLY A 115 -11.85 6.98 -21.51
CA GLY A 115 -11.91 8.40 -21.82
C GLY A 115 -11.41 9.35 -20.74
N VAL A 116 -11.00 8.84 -19.56
CA VAL A 116 -10.44 9.62 -18.47
C VAL A 116 -8.93 9.48 -18.46
N SER A 117 -8.19 10.59 -18.34
CA SER A 117 -6.73 10.56 -18.23
C SER A 117 -6.28 9.94 -16.91
N GLY A 118 -5.06 9.38 -16.89
CA GLY A 118 -4.46 8.85 -15.66
C GLY A 118 -4.40 9.91 -14.57
N TYR A 119 -3.98 11.12 -14.92
CA TYR A 119 -3.91 12.22 -13.96
C TYR A 119 -5.29 12.55 -13.35
N ASP A 120 -6.30 12.79 -14.17
CA ASP A 120 -7.63 13.19 -13.69
C ASP A 120 -8.26 12.10 -12.82
N PHE A 121 -8.10 10.82 -13.21
CA PHE A 121 -8.60 9.69 -12.43
C PHE A 121 -7.95 9.63 -11.05
N PHE A 122 -6.64 9.59 -10.99
CA PHE A 122 -5.93 9.45 -9.71
C PHE A 122 -6.06 10.71 -8.86
N HIS A 123 -6.02 11.92 -9.45
CA HIS A 123 -6.22 13.17 -8.71
C HIS A 123 -7.59 13.22 -8.05
N LYS A 124 -8.63 12.86 -8.80
CA LYS A 124 -9.99 12.81 -8.27
C LYS A 124 -10.11 11.92 -7.03
N TYR A 125 -9.57 10.69 -7.07
CA TYR A 125 -9.75 9.72 -5.99
C TYR A 125 -8.70 9.78 -4.89
N LEU A 126 -7.54 10.35 -5.14
CA LEU A 126 -6.47 10.49 -4.14
C LEU A 126 -6.35 11.89 -3.55
N VAL A 127 -6.89 12.92 -4.21
CA VAL A 127 -6.83 14.31 -3.72
C VAL A 127 -8.25 14.85 -3.48
N ASP A 128 -9.04 15.06 -4.54
CA ASP A 128 -10.31 15.78 -4.44
C ASP A 128 -11.31 15.12 -3.49
N LYS A 129 -11.42 13.78 -3.54
CA LYS A 129 -12.33 13.00 -2.66
C LYS A 129 -11.76 12.78 -1.26
N VAL A 130 -10.47 13.01 -1.04
CA VAL A 130 -9.83 12.79 0.26
C VAL A 130 -9.79 14.07 1.10
N ILE A 131 -9.63 15.24 0.49
CA ILE A 131 -9.67 16.53 1.18
C ILE A 131 -10.88 16.65 2.11
N PRO A 132 -12.13 16.40 1.69
CA PRO A 132 -13.30 16.48 2.57
C PRO A 132 -13.25 15.52 3.77
N VAL A 133 -12.59 14.36 3.64
CA VAL A 133 -12.41 13.41 4.74
C VAL A 133 -11.49 13.98 5.82
N PHE A 134 -10.37 14.60 5.42
CA PHE A 134 -9.44 15.24 6.35
C PHE A 134 -10.02 16.51 6.96
N GLU A 135 -10.80 17.29 6.22
CA GLU A 135 -11.55 18.42 6.76
C GLU A 135 -12.56 17.97 7.83
N ALA A 136 -13.31 16.87 7.57
CA ALA A 136 -14.24 16.31 8.54
C ALA A 136 -13.52 15.80 9.81
N ALA A 137 -12.35 15.16 9.66
CA ALA A 137 -11.54 14.74 10.80
C ALA A 137 -11.06 15.92 11.65
N LYS A 138 -10.58 16.98 11.01
CA LYS A 138 -10.18 18.23 11.69
C LYS A 138 -11.36 18.88 12.39
N GLU A 139 -12.52 18.98 11.75
CA GLU A 139 -13.75 19.52 12.31
C GLU A 139 -14.26 18.71 13.52
N ALA A 140 -14.09 17.38 13.48
CA ALA A 140 -14.43 16.47 14.58
C ALA A 140 -13.47 16.55 15.79
N GLY A 141 -12.36 17.28 15.67
CA GLY A 141 -11.35 17.43 16.71
C GLY A 141 -10.30 16.31 16.76
N VAL A 142 -10.15 15.54 15.67
CA VAL A 142 -9.04 14.57 15.54
C VAL A 142 -7.71 15.30 15.64
N LYS A 143 -6.80 14.76 16.45
CA LYS A 143 -5.51 15.40 16.75
C LYS A 143 -4.47 15.13 15.66
N LYS A 144 -4.48 13.93 15.08
CA LYS A 144 -3.50 13.49 14.08
C LYS A 144 -4.14 12.61 13.01
N ALA A 145 -3.71 12.78 11.76
CA ALA A 145 -4.03 11.88 10.67
C ALA A 145 -2.77 11.24 10.10
N VAL A 146 -2.82 9.92 9.87
CA VAL A 146 -1.76 9.14 9.21
C VAL A 146 -2.26 8.72 7.84
N LEU A 147 -1.61 9.23 6.79
CA LEU A 147 -1.90 8.92 5.39
C LEU A 147 -1.01 7.79 4.90
N LEU A 148 -1.58 6.72 4.38
CA LEU A 148 -0.83 5.69 3.65
C LEU A 148 -0.65 6.11 2.19
N ASN A 149 0.58 6.46 1.84
CA ASN A 149 0.99 6.96 0.54
C ASN A 149 1.94 5.95 -0.15
N SER A 150 2.63 6.36 -1.20
CA SER A 150 3.56 5.53 -1.98
C SER A 150 4.98 6.06 -1.91
N TYR A 151 5.95 5.17 -1.77
CA TYR A 151 7.38 5.48 -1.81
C TYR A 151 7.84 6.09 -3.15
N PHE A 152 7.03 6.04 -4.19
CA PHE A 152 7.32 6.75 -5.42
C PHE A 152 7.41 8.27 -5.21
N ALA A 153 6.67 8.83 -4.24
CA ALA A 153 6.78 10.23 -3.88
C ALA A 153 8.16 10.54 -3.26
N TYR A 154 8.68 9.64 -2.41
CA TYR A 154 10.05 9.74 -1.89
C TYR A 154 11.08 9.74 -3.02
N PHE A 155 11.02 8.75 -3.93
CA PHE A 155 11.98 8.67 -5.04
C PHE A 155 11.86 9.83 -6.02
N ASN A 156 10.67 10.41 -6.21
CA ASN A 156 10.53 11.64 -6.99
C ASN A 156 11.27 12.82 -6.34
N ARG A 157 11.29 12.89 -4.99
CA ARG A 157 12.01 13.95 -4.26
C ARG A 157 13.52 13.79 -4.35
N ILE A 158 14.04 12.56 -4.20
CA ILE A 158 15.50 12.32 -4.16
C ILE A 158 16.13 12.12 -5.55
N TRP A 159 15.32 11.95 -6.59
CA TRP A 159 15.78 11.81 -7.98
C TRP A 159 15.12 12.85 -8.90
N PRO A 160 15.29 14.16 -8.62
CA PRO A 160 14.65 15.22 -9.41
C PRO A 160 15.02 15.15 -10.90
N GLU A 161 16.23 14.69 -11.24
CA GLU A 161 16.74 14.53 -12.59
C GLU A 161 16.01 13.43 -13.40
N LYS A 162 15.28 12.52 -12.70
CA LYS A 162 14.50 11.46 -13.38
C LYS A 162 13.13 11.91 -13.85
N HIS A 163 12.66 13.07 -13.38
CA HIS A 163 11.35 13.60 -13.77
C HIS A 163 10.21 12.59 -13.66
N LEU A 164 10.17 11.82 -12.56
CA LEU A 164 9.20 10.72 -12.40
C LEU A 164 7.75 11.20 -12.41
N ALA A 165 7.46 12.31 -11.71
CA ALA A 165 6.12 12.90 -11.66
C ALA A 165 5.65 13.44 -13.02
N ASP A 166 6.58 13.88 -13.89
CA ASP A 166 6.23 14.39 -15.22
C ASP A 166 5.77 13.29 -16.17
N ARG A 167 6.20 12.05 -15.93
CA ARG A 167 5.95 10.89 -16.80
C ARG A 167 4.90 9.92 -16.27
N HIS A 168 4.72 9.88 -14.95
CA HIS A 168 3.86 8.93 -14.26
C HIS A 168 2.76 9.66 -13.49
N PRO A 169 1.52 9.70 -14.00
CA PRO A 169 0.40 10.40 -13.36
C PRO A 169 0.20 10.02 -11.90
N TYR A 170 0.28 8.72 -11.56
CA TYR A 170 0.16 8.25 -10.19
C TYR A 170 1.21 8.87 -9.26
N ILE A 171 2.46 8.92 -9.70
CA ILE A 171 3.57 9.48 -8.89
C ILE A 171 3.31 10.97 -8.62
N LYS A 172 2.93 11.73 -9.66
CA LYS A 172 2.57 13.14 -9.53
C LYS A 172 1.48 13.35 -8.51
N VAL A 173 0.39 12.60 -8.64
CA VAL A 173 -0.76 12.73 -7.75
C VAL A 173 -0.44 12.29 -6.32
N ARG A 174 0.42 11.28 -6.12
CA ARG A 174 0.85 10.89 -4.76
C ARG A 174 1.68 11.97 -4.07
N CYS A 175 2.50 12.72 -4.82
CA CYS A 175 3.18 13.91 -4.29
C CYS A 175 2.16 14.98 -3.89
N GLU A 176 1.25 15.33 -4.82
CA GLU A 176 0.20 16.34 -4.60
C GLU A 176 -0.73 15.97 -3.43
N GLN A 177 -1.07 14.69 -3.26
CA GLN A 177 -1.88 14.20 -2.16
C GLN A 177 -1.24 14.51 -0.81
N GLY A 178 0.03 14.15 -0.63
CA GLY A 178 0.76 14.42 0.61
C GLY A 178 0.76 15.92 0.94
N ASP A 179 1.11 16.76 -0.02
CA ASP A 179 1.18 18.21 0.15
C ASP A 179 -0.19 18.83 0.46
N ALA A 180 -1.23 18.43 -0.27
CA ALA A 180 -2.58 18.94 -0.06
C ALA A 180 -3.12 18.59 1.32
N LEU A 181 -2.93 17.34 1.80
CA LEU A 181 -3.49 16.91 3.06
C LEU A 181 -2.71 17.46 4.26
N ILE A 182 -1.38 17.63 4.16
CA ILE A 182 -0.59 18.36 5.17
C ILE A 182 -1.12 19.79 5.29
N LYS A 183 -1.37 20.48 4.17
CA LYS A 183 -1.94 21.83 4.15
C LYS A 183 -3.33 21.88 4.78
N VAL A 184 -4.21 20.91 4.51
CA VAL A 184 -5.56 20.80 5.11
C VAL A 184 -5.47 20.64 6.62
N GLY A 185 -4.58 19.78 7.11
CA GLY A 185 -4.35 19.58 8.55
C GLY A 185 -3.96 20.88 9.25
N GLY A 186 -2.94 21.56 8.76
CA GLY A 186 -2.46 22.85 9.26
C GLY A 186 -1.63 22.78 10.52
N GLY A 187 -1.50 21.60 11.15
CA GLY A 187 -0.70 21.33 12.36
C GLY A 187 -1.38 21.73 13.66
N ARG A 188 -1.26 20.88 14.70
CA ARG A 188 -1.82 21.14 16.03
C ARG A 188 -1.27 22.42 16.67
N ALA A 189 -0.01 22.72 16.45
CA ALA A 189 0.62 23.94 16.95
C ALA A 189 -0.09 25.22 16.45
N ASN A 190 -0.79 25.13 15.34
CA ASN A 190 -1.55 26.23 14.74
C ASN A 190 -3.08 26.07 14.95
N GLY A 191 -3.51 25.23 15.90
CA GLY A 191 -4.93 24.96 16.16
C GLY A 191 -5.59 24.02 15.14
N GLY A 192 -4.80 23.35 14.29
CA GLY A 192 -5.26 22.37 13.33
C GLY A 192 -5.05 20.92 13.79
N MET A 193 -4.88 20.02 12.82
CA MET A 193 -4.61 18.58 12.96
C MET A 193 -3.23 18.26 12.37
N ASP A 194 -2.42 17.49 13.07
CA ASP A 194 -1.16 17.00 12.49
C ASP A 194 -1.46 15.99 11.39
N VAL A 195 -0.66 16.03 10.32
CA VAL A 195 -0.74 15.06 9.22
C VAL A 195 0.63 14.48 8.97
N VAL A 196 0.72 13.15 9.03
CA VAL A 196 1.90 12.34 8.78
C VAL A 196 1.66 11.50 7.54
N VAL A 197 2.61 11.47 6.62
CA VAL A 197 2.56 10.73 5.37
C VAL A 197 3.55 9.57 5.42
N LEU A 198 3.06 8.35 5.32
CA LEU A 198 3.88 7.14 5.24
C LEU A 198 4.02 6.71 3.77
N GLU A 199 5.24 6.74 3.26
CA GLU A 199 5.59 6.41 1.88
C GLU A 199 5.99 4.94 1.77
N LEU A 200 5.01 4.10 1.38
CA LEU A 200 5.05 2.65 1.49
C LEU A 200 5.66 1.97 0.26
N PRO A 201 6.54 0.95 0.45
CA PRO A 201 7.20 0.21 -0.62
C PRO A 201 6.36 -1.00 -1.07
N TYR A 202 7.02 -2.07 -1.58
CA TYR A 202 6.39 -3.35 -1.85
C TYR A 202 6.08 -4.09 -0.54
N ILE A 203 4.82 -4.49 -0.37
CA ILE A 203 4.31 -5.07 0.88
C ILE A 203 3.91 -6.51 0.65
N PHE A 204 4.42 -7.41 1.49
CA PHE A 204 4.14 -8.83 1.45
C PHE A 204 3.42 -9.32 2.71
N GLY A 205 2.59 -10.33 2.55
CA GLY A 205 1.74 -10.91 3.58
C GLY A 205 0.45 -11.42 2.97
N ASN A 206 -0.47 -11.85 3.81
CA ASN A 206 -1.78 -12.32 3.38
C ASN A 206 -2.89 -11.65 4.19
N MET A 207 -4.08 -11.69 3.67
CA MET A 207 -5.30 -11.40 4.39
C MET A 207 -6.32 -12.48 4.06
N HIS A 208 -7.07 -12.94 5.06
CA HIS A 208 -8.12 -13.92 4.85
C HIS A 208 -9.10 -13.46 3.77
N GLU A 209 -9.51 -14.39 2.91
CA GLU A 209 -10.50 -14.17 1.84
C GLU A 209 -10.16 -13.08 0.82
N ARG A 210 -8.90 -12.63 0.77
CA ARG A 210 -8.43 -11.66 -0.23
C ARG A 210 -7.26 -12.21 -1.02
N GLU A 211 -7.41 -12.17 -2.33
CA GLU A 211 -6.31 -12.49 -3.24
C GLU A 211 -5.29 -11.33 -3.25
N PRO A 212 -3.99 -11.60 -3.03
CA PRO A 212 -2.98 -10.56 -3.09
C PRO A 212 -2.85 -9.95 -4.48
N LEU A 213 -2.67 -8.62 -4.55
CA LEU A 213 -2.43 -7.88 -5.79
C LEU A 213 -1.26 -8.43 -6.61
N TRP A 214 -0.26 -9.01 -5.94
CA TRP A 214 0.92 -9.62 -6.57
C TRP A 214 0.58 -10.74 -7.54
N LYS A 215 -0.56 -11.42 -7.36
CA LYS A 215 -0.99 -12.46 -8.30
C LYS A 215 -1.27 -11.89 -9.67
N GLU A 216 -2.07 -10.85 -9.76
CA GLU A 216 -2.41 -10.20 -11.03
C GLU A 216 -1.20 -9.49 -11.64
N ILE A 217 -0.45 -8.73 -10.84
CA ILE A 217 0.66 -7.91 -11.33
C ILE A 217 1.83 -8.76 -11.84
N PHE A 218 2.19 -9.83 -11.12
CA PHE A 218 3.36 -10.64 -11.43
C PHE A 218 3.02 -12.07 -11.84
N LEU A 219 2.36 -12.83 -10.97
CA LEU A 219 2.29 -14.29 -11.09
C LEU A 219 1.51 -14.75 -12.33
N ASP A 220 0.39 -14.13 -12.63
CA ASP A 220 -0.41 -14.44 -13.82
C ASP A 220 0.30 -14.07 -15.15
N ARG A 221 1.18 -13.06 -15.09
CA ARG A 221 2.05 -12.72 -16.22
C ARG A 221 3.18 -13.73 -16.36
N PHE A 222 3.83 -14.09 -15.26
CA PHE A 222 4.90 -15.08 -15.25
C PHE A 222 4.42 -16.48 -15.65
N ALA A 223 3.18 -16.84 -15.32
CA ALA A 223 2.57 -18.10 -15.74
C ALA A 223 2.53 -18.25 -17.27
N LYS A 224 2.38 -17.15 -18.02
CA LYS A 224 2.31 -17.14 -19.49
C LYS A 224 3.68 -17.15 -20.18
N MET A 225 4.77 -16.93 -19.44
CA MET A 225 6.12 -16.84 -20.00
C MET A 225 6.84 -18.18 -19.92
N PRO A 226 7.70 -18.54 -20.90
CA PRO A 226 8.54 -19.75 -20.82
C PRO A 226 9.58 -19.67 -19.70
N ALA A 227 10.08 -18.47 -19.42
CA ALA A 227 10.94 -18.13 -18.29
C ALA A 227 10.51 -16.78 -17.72
N VAL A 228 10.80 -16.51 -16.45
CA VAL A 228 10.43 -15.24 -15.81
C VAL A 228 11.38 -14.13 -16.23
N MET A 229 11.10 -13.52 -17.38
CA MET A 229 11.89 -12.40 -17.92
C MET A 229 11.51 -11.10 -17.26
N PHE A 230 12.46 -10.46 -16.53
CA PHE A 230 12.22 -9.21 -15.84
C PHE A 230 13.49 -8.33 -15.79
N PRO A 231 13.38 -6.98 -15.71
CA PRO A 231 14.53 -6.08 -15.64
C PRO A 231 15.44 -6.36 -14.44
N LYS A 232 16.72 -5.98 -14.58
CA LYS A 232 17.72 -6.07 -13.50
C LYS A 232 17.62 -4.85 -12.61
N GLY A 233 16.63 -4.82 -11.74
CA GLY A 233 16.44 -3.76 -10.76
C GLY A 233 16.21 -4.35 -9.38
N GLY A 234 15.68 -3.52 -8.49
CA GLY A 234 15.31 -3.91 -7.15
C GLY A 234 14.45 -2.85 -6.50
N THR A 235 13.92 -3.17 -5.35
CA THR A 235 13.06 -2.26 -4.60
C THR A 235 13.15 -2.53 -3.12
N ASN A 236 12.76 -1.57 -2.30
CA ASN A 236 12.53 -1.83 -0.90
C ASN A 236 11.26 -2.67 -0.74
N MET A 237 11.28 -3.57 0.23
CA MET A 237 10.20 -4.51 0.54
C MET A 237 9.99 -4.58 2.05
N ILE A 238 8.76 -4.89 2.46
CA ILE A 238 8.41 -4.98 3.88
C ILE A 238 7.31 -6.02 4.10
N HIS A 239 7.34 -6.68 5.25
CA HIS A 239 6.22 -7.49 5.73
C HIS A 239 5.07 -6.57 6.18
N VAL A 240 3.82 -6.98 5.96
CA VAL A 240 2.63 -6.16 6.30
C VAL A 240 2.56 -5.77 7.78
N ASN A 241 3.06 -6.61 8.70
CA ASN A 241 3.14 -6.26 10.11
C ASN A 241 4.04 -5.03 10.34
N GLY A 242 5.13 -4.88 9.55
CA GLY A 242 6.00 -3.70 9.65
C GLY A 242 5.30 -2.41 9.23
N ILE A 243 4.32 -2.49 8.31
CA ILE A 243 3.45 -1.35 8.02
C ILE A 243 2.56 -1.02 9.21
N ALA A 244 1.97 -2.03 9.85
CA ALA A 244 1.15 -1.82 11.05
C ALA A 244 1.95 -1.19 12.20
N GLU A 245 3.18 -1.66 12.44
CA GLU A 245 4.14 -1.07 13.38
C GLU A 245 4.39 0.42 13.06
N ALA A 246 4.66 0.73 11.77
CA ALA A 246 4.91 2.09 11.32
C ALA A 246 3.69 3.01 11.51
N VAL A 247 2.49 2.52 11.20
CA VAL A 247 1.24 3.27 11.37
C VAL A 247 1.01 3.62 12.84
N VAL A 248 1.19 2.65 13.74
CA VAL A 248 1.05 2.89 15.18
C VAL A 248 2.11 3.85 15.66
N ALA A 249 3.39 3.61 15.39
CA ALA A 249 4.48 4.47 15.83
C ALA A 249 4.34 5.91 15.31
N ALA A 250 3.97 6.09 14.03
CA ALA A 250 3.70 7.41 13.46
C ALA A 250 2.48 8.11 14.09
N SER A 251 1.47 7.34 14.52
CA SER A 251 0.34 7.90 15.25
C SER A 251 0.77 8.49 16.59
N TYR A 252 1.69 7.83 17.28
CA TYR A 252 2.21 8.34 18.55
C TYR A 252 3.23 9.47 18.37
N TYR A 253 4.22 9.30 17.49
CA TYR A 253 5.42 10.15 17.44
C TYR A 253 5.58 10.98 16.18
N GLY A 254 4.93 10.64 15.05
CA GLY A 254 5.07 11.42 13.83
C GLY A 254 4.67 12.88 14.01
N GLU A 255 5.40 13.79 13.38
CA GLU A 255 5.19 15.23 13.45
C GLU A 255 4.40 15.74 12.22
N HIS A 256 3.77 16.90 12.36
CA HIS A 256 3.07 17.52 11.24
C HIS A 256 4.02 17.81 10.07
N GLY A 257 3.66 17.31 8.90
CA GLY A 257 4.46 17.51 7.69
C GLY A 257 5.47 16.39 7.41
N ASP A 258 5.60 15.41 8.31
CA ASP A 258 6.45 14.25 8.07
C ASP A 258 6.05 13.51 6.80
N LYS A 259 7.04 13.18 5.97
CA LYS A 259 6.94 12.30 4.80
C LYS A 259 7.99 11.22 4.94
N LEU A 260 7.60 10.08 5.48
CA LEU A 260 8.50 9.05 5.97
C LEU A 260 8.51 7.82 5.04
N PRO A 261 9.66 7.48 4.43
CA PRO A 261 9.82 6.25 3.68
C PRO A 261 9.87 5.05 4.63
N ILE A 262 8.82 4.23 4.62
CA ILE A 262 8.69 3.07 5.50
C ILE A 262 9.22 1.83 4.80
N GLY A 263 10.26 1.19 5.34
CA GLY A 263 10.88 0.05 4.70
C GLY A 263 11.58 -0.90 5.65
N ALA A 264 12.01 -2.06 5.08
CA ALA A 264 12.76 -3.06 5.83
C ALA A 264 13.91 -3.70 5.04
N TYR A 265 13.68 -4.09 3.78
CA TYR A 265 14.60 -4.90 2.99
C TYR A 265 14.82 -4.29 1.60
N ASP A 266 16.04 -3.91 1.29
CA ASP A 266 16.45 -3.49 -0.05
C ASP A 266 16.89 -4.71 -0.85
N GLU A 267 15.98 -5.24 -1.68
CA GLU A 267 16.21 -6.50 -2.38
C GLU A 267 16.06 -6.37 -3.90
N THR A 268 16.79 -7.25 -4.61
CA THR A 268 16.69 -7.33 -6.07
C THR A 268 15.39 -8.00 -6.49
N TYR A 269 14.87 -7.64 -7.67
CA TYR A 269 13.77 -8.38 -8.27
C TYR A 269 14.11 -9.86 -8.52
N LYS A 270 15.41 -10.18 -8.73
CA LYS A 270 15.87 -11.57 -8.83
C LYS A 270 15.58 -12.35 -7.56
N THR A 271 15.96 -11.81 -6.40
CA THR A 271 15.72 -12.42 -5.09
C THR A 271 14.21 -12.61 -4.87
N MET A 272 13.42 -11.54 -5.00
CA MET A 272 11.98 -11.56 -4.83
C MET A 272 11.28 -12.61 -5.72
N ILE A 273 11.56 -12.60 -7.01
CA ILE A 273 10.92 -13.51 -7.98
C ILE A 273 11.33 -14.95 -7.72
N ASN A 274 12.60 -15.20 -7.40
CA ASN A 274 13.03 -16.57 -7.10
C ASN A 274 12.38 -17.10 -5.83
N MET A 275 12.26 -16.31 -4.76
CA MET A 275 11.50 -16.68 -3.56
C MET A 275 10.03 -17.01 -3.90
N MET A 276 9.35 -16.14 -4.65
CA MET A 276 7.97 -16.38 -5.07
C MET A 276 7.81 -17.69 -5.84
N MET A 277 8.73 -17.97 -6.79
CA MET A 277 8.66 -19.19 -7.59
C MET A 277 8.96 -20.44 -6.76
N GLU A 278 9.93 -20.36 -5.87
CA GLU A 278 10.33 -21.46 -5.00
C GLU A 278 9.22 -21.81 -4.00
N ASP A 279 8.66 -20.82 -3.33
CA ASP A 279 7.57 -21.01 -2.36
C ASP A 279 6.34 -21.69 -2.98
N CYS A 280 5.99 -21.37 -4.22
CA CYS A 280 4.84 -22.03 -4.88
C CYS A 280 5.21 -23.34 -5.61
N GLY A 281 6.45 -23.83 -5.45
CA GLY A 281 6.92 -25.08 -6.03
C GLY A 281 7.27 -25.01 -7.52
N ALA A 282 7.36 -23.82 -8.11
CA ALA A 282 7.66 -23.64 -9.52
C ALA A 282 9.14 -23.91 -9.85
N THR A 283 9.39 -24.39 -11.07
CA THR A 283 10.76 -24.58 -11.61
C THR A 283 11.26 -23.38 -12.38
N LYS A 284 10.36 -22.48 -12.82
CA LYS A 284 10.75 -21.25 -13.50
C LYS A 284 11.61 -20.40 -12.58
N ARG A 285 12.65 -19.80 -13.15
CA ARG A 285 13.55 -18.91 -12.44
C ARG A 285 13.64 -17.58 -13.15
N TYR A 286 14.02 -16.55 -12.40
CA TYR A 286 14.28 -15.23 -12.94
C TYR A 286 15.37 -15.27 -14.02
N MET A 287 15.09 -14.60 -15.13
CA MET A 287 16.03 -14.30 -16.20
C MET A 287 16.08 -12.79 -16.41
N GLY A 288 17.21 -12.19 -16.04
CA GLY A 288 17.42 -10.75 -16.20
C GLY A 288 17.48 -10.35 -17.67
N VAL A 289 16.63 -9.41 -18.06
CA VAL A 289 16.65 -8.84 -19.42
C VAL A 289 17.20 -7.42 -19.43
N PRO A 290 17.90 -7.01 -20.51
CA PRO A 290 18.32 -5.63 -20.66
C PRO A 290 17.11 -4.66 -20.68
N THR A 291 17.30 -3.46 -20.14
CA THR A 291 16.23 -2.45 -20.03
C THR A 291 15.55 -2.16 -21.38
N TRP A 292 16.30 -2.10 -22.47
CA TRP A 292 15.72 -1.84 -23.81
C TRP A 292 14.75 -2.93 -24.27
N MET A 293 15.04 -4.21 -23.98
CA MET A 293 14.13 -5.32 -24.28
C MET A 293 12.85 -5.23 -23.44
N ALA A 294 13.00 -4.98 -22.12
CA ALA A 294 11.86 -4.80 -21.24
C ALA A 294 10.99 -3.60 -21.67
N THR A 295 11.61 -2.52 -22.15
CA THR A 295 10.91 -1.34 -22.66
C THR A 295 10.04 -1.66 -23.86
N ILE A 296 10.47 -2.53 -24.77
CA ILE A 296 9.62 -3.00 -25.89
C ILE A 296 8.34 -3.67 -25.35
N GLY A 297 8.47 -4.53 -24.34
CA GLY A 297 7.31 -5.13 -23.67
C GLY A 297 6.40 -4.07 -23.03
N GLY A 298 6.96 -3.06 -22.39
CA GLY A 298 6.21 -1.93 -21.83
C GLY A 298 5.42 -1.16 -22.91
N TYR A 299 6.01 -0.90 -24.07
CA TYR A 299 5.28 -0.27 -25.19
C TYR A 299 4.11 -1.13 -25.69
N MET A 300 4.27 -2.46 -25.75
CA MET A 300 3.19 -3.34 -26.14
C MET A 300 2.02 -3.28 -25.16
N VAL A 301 2.30 -3.27 -23.86
CA VAL A 301 1.29 -3.13 -22.80
C VAL A 301 0.61 -1.76 -22.89
N ALA A 302 1.37 -0.66 -23.01
CA ALA A 302 0.83 0.68 -23.16
C ALA A 302 -0.13 0.79 -24.35
N ASN A 303 0.23 0.20 -25.50
CA ASN A 303 -0.61 0.20 -26.69
C ASN A 303 -1.88 -0.66 -26.50
N SER A 304 -1.80 -1.74 -25.73
CA SER A 304 -2.98 -2.57 -25.42
C SER A 304 -3.99 -1.80 -24.55
N ILE A 305 -3.53 -1.10 -23.52
CA ILE A 305 -4.37 -0.27 -22.64
C ILE A 305 -5.02 0.85 -23.46
N LYS A 306 -4.25 1.51 -24.33
CA LYS A 306 -4.76 2.60 -25.17
C LYS A 306 -5.89 2.12 -26.13
N LYS A 307 -5.87 0.86 -26.59
CA LYS A 307 -6.95 0.30 -27.43
C LYS A 307 -8.30 0.20 -26.71
N THR A 308 -8.31 0.15 -25.39
CA THR A 308 -9.53 0.17 -24.56
C THR A 308 -9.97 1.58 -24.19
N ASN A 309 -9.34 2.61 -24.76
CA ASN A 309 -9.55 4.02 -24.43
C ASN A 309 -9.33 4.32 -22.92
N GLN A 310 -8.46 3.55 -22.28
CA GLN A 310 -8.08 3.71 -20.88
C GLN A 310 -6.65 4.23 -20.77
N ASP A 311 -6.30 4.74 -19.60
CA ASP A 311 -4.95 5.13 -19.21
C ASP A 311 -4.54 4.38 -17.94
N SER A 312 -3.33 4.57 -17.48
CA SER A 312 -2.76 3.92 -16.30
C SER A 312 -2.02 4.92 -15.41
N GLY A 313 -1.95 4.63 -14.12
CA GLY A 313 -1.22 5.45 -13.16
C GLY A 313 0.28 5.49 -13.44
N LEU A 314 0.86 4.36 -13.75
CA LEU A 314 2.25 4.25 -14.19
C LEU A 314 2.33 4.12 -15.70
N ASN A 315 3.05 5.03 -16.35
CA ASN A 315 3.19 5.04 -17.80
C ASN A 315 4.11 3.90 -18.26
N TYR A 316 3.53 2.85 -18.83
CA TYR A 316 4.24 1.64 -19.25
C TYR A 316 5.35 1.88 -20.29
N LYS A 317 5.32 3.00 -21.03
CA LYS A 317 6.40 3.36 -21.97
C LYS A 317 7.70 3.68 -21.23
N TYR A 318 7.60 4.21 -20.01
CA TYR A 318 8.73 4.65 -19.20
C TYR A 318 8.99 3.75 -17.99
N LEU A 319 7.98 2.99 -17.54
CA LEU A 319 7.99 2.16 -16.34
C LEU A 319 9.24 1.28 -16.23
N MET A 320 9.62 0.61 -17.32
CA MET A 320 10.76 -0.30 -17.33
C MET A 320 12.08 0.43 -17.08
N LYS A 321 12.24 1.60 -17.70
CA LYS A 321 13.46 2.41 -17.59
C LYS A 321 13.51 3.21 -16.29
N ASP A 322 12.42 3.86 -15.94
CA ASP A 322 12.39 4.84 -14.86
C ASP A 322 12.26 4.18 -13.47
N ILE A 323 11.67 2.99 -13.42
CA ILE A 323 11.32 2.28 -12.15
C ILE A 323 11.91 0.88 -12.12
N GLN A 324 11.46 -0.04 -12.97
CA GLN A 324 11.77 -1.46 -12.81
C GLN A 324 13.22 -1.86 -13.13
N SER A 325 13.97 -1.02 -13.85
CA SER A 325 15.42 -1.19 -14.03
C SER A 325 16.26 -0.43 -13.00
N GLN A 326 15.62 0.28 -12.08
CA GLN A 326 16.30 1.02 -11.04
C GLN A 326 16.37 0.21 -9.74
N LYS A 327 17.18 0.68 -8.81
CA LYS A 327 17.22 0.20 -7.42
C LYS A 327 16.51 1.22 -6.55
N LEU A 328 15.21 0.99 -6.30
CA LEU A 328 14.42 1.81 -5.41
C LEU A 328 14.70 1.39 -3.96
N TYR A 329 15.91 1.64 -3.51
CA TYR A 329 16.43 1.28 -2.20
C TYR A 329 16.42 2.49 -1.29
N PHE A 330 16.02 2.29 -0.05
CA PHE A 330 16.10 3.36 0.95
C PHE A 330 17.50 3.48 1.55
N GLY A 331 18.22 2.36 1.70
CA GLY A 331 19.42 2.28 2.48
C GLY A 331 19.13 2.07 3.98
N GLN A 332 20.01 1.34 4.66
CA GLN A 332 19.82 1.01 6.07
C GLN A 332 19.82 2.25 6.97
N ASP A 333 20.62 3.25 6.65
CA ASP A 333 20.70 4.53 7.35
C ASP A 333 19.37 5.31 7.34
N VAL A 334 18.64 5.31 6.22
CA VAL A 334 17.29 5.91 6.13
C VAL A 334 16.29 5.12 6.96
N ILE A 335 16.30 3.78 6.83
CA ILE A 335 15.40 2.90 7.59
C ILE A 335 15.61 3.10 9.10
N ASP A 336 16.85 3.11 9.56
CA ASP A 336 17.19 3.27 10.97
C ASP A 336 16.85 4.68 11.49
N ALA A 337 17.05 5.71 10.68
CA ALA A 337 16.67 7.08 11.03
C ALA A 337 15.15 7.23 11.21
N VAL A 338 14.34 6.64 10.32
CA VAL A 338 12.87 6.65 10.45
C VAL A 338 12.42 5.87 11.69
N ARG A 339 12.98 4.68 11.94
CA ARG A 339 12.65 3.89 13.12
C ARG A 339 13.01 4.62 14.41
N LYS A 340 14.15 5.30 14.45
CA LYS A 340 14.58 6.13 15.58
C LYS A 340 13.68 7.34 15.76
N HIS A 341 13.31 8.05 14.69
CA HIS A 341 12.37 9.18 14.73
C HIS A 341 11.00 8.77 15.28
N LEU A 342 10.53 7.58 14.93
CA LEU A 342 9.25 7.02 15.37
C LEU A 342 9.34 6.20 16.69
N HIS A 343 10.48 6.18 17.36
CA HIS A 343 10.67 5.50 18.65
C HIS A 343 10.23 4.03 18.65
N TYR A 344 10.64 3.27 17.63
CA TYR A 344 10.28 1.85 17.51
C TYR A 344 10.67 0.99 18.72
N ASP A 345 11.76 1.35 19.39
CA ASP A 345 12.28 0.70 20.60
C ASP A 345 11.26 0.73 21.74
N GLU A 346 10.49 1.79 21.92
CA GLU A 346 9.45 1.87 22.95
C GLU A 346 8.32 0.85 22.78
N PHE A 347 8.09 0.39 21.55
CA PHE A 347 7.05 -0.59 21.21
C PHE A 347 7.61 -2.01 21.07
N GLY A 348 8.93 -2.19 21.07
CA GLY A 348 9.57 -3.43 20.71
C GLY A 348 9.44 -3.79 19.23
N TYR A 349 9.28 -2.79 18.35
CA TYR A 349 9.12 -2.96 16.91
C TYR A 349 10.44 -3.23 16.20
N ASN A 350 10.39 -4.06 15.15
CA ASN A 350 11.58 -4.47 14.39
C ASN A 350 11.39 -4.45 12.87
N GLY A 351 10.25 -3.99 12.37
CA GLY A 351 9.89 -3.99 10.96
C GLY A 351 8.99 -5.15 10.54
N GLY A 352 8.36 -5.82 11.52
CA GLY A 352 7.20 -6.69 11.33
C GLY A 352 7.47 -8.14 10.93
N GLY A 353 8.72 -8.59 10.86
CA GLY A 353 9.08 -9.95 10.50
C GLY A 353 9.91 -10.07 9.22
N SER A 354 10.28 -11.28 8.83
CA SER A 354 11.17 -11.52 7.70
C SER A 354 10.46 -11.36 6.34
N LEU A 355 11.24 -11.01 5.32
CA LEU A 355 10.76 -10.93 3.94
C LEU A 355 10.29 -12.29 3.42
N GLU A 356 11.01 -13.35 3.79
CA GLU A 356 10.72 -14.74 3.42
C GLU A 356 9.33 -15.15 3.92
N ASP A 357 9.03 -14.87 5.19
CA ASP A 357 7.69 -15.14 5.78
C ASP A 357 6.59 -14.35 5.05
N GLY A 358 6.84 -13.08 4.78
CA GLY A 358 5.91 -12.22 4.03
C GLY A 358 5.62 -12.75 2.63
N ILE A 359 6.65 -13.11 1.87
CA ILE A 359 6.50 -13.67 0.52
C ILE A 359 5.80 -15.04 0.59
N LYS A 360 6.20 -15.92 1.50
CA LYS A 360 5.56 -17.24 1.67
C LYS A 360 4.06 -17.10 1.98
N LYS A 361 3.67 -16.22 2.90
CA LYS A 361 2.25 -15.94 3.20
C LYS A 361 1.51 -15.42 1.98
N THR A 362 2.14 -14.54 1.21
CA THR A 362 1.59 -14.06 -0.07
C THR A 362 1.36 -15.21 -1.05
N MET A 363 2.32 -16.14 -1.18
CA MET A 363 2.20 -17.28 -2.09
C MET A 363 1.11 -18.25 -1.64
N ILE A 364 0.96 -18.49 -0.34
CA ILE A 364 -0.14 -19.28 0.23
C ILE A 364 -1.49 -18.66 -0.15
N ALA A 365 -1.64 -17.34 -0.02
CA ALA A 365 -2.88 -16.66 -0.39
C ALA A 365 -3.16 -16.64 -1.90
N CYS A 366 -2.10 -16.59 -2.73
CA CYS A 366 -2.24 -16.67 -4.20
C CYS A 366 -2.61 -18.06 -4.71
N TYR A 367 -2.14 -19.12 -4.05
CA TYR A 367 -2.31 -20.51 -4.47
C TYR A 367 -2.65 -21.43 -3.29
N PRO A 368 -3.75 -21.18 -2.54
CA PRO A 368 -4.07 -21.90 -1.31
C PRO A 368 -4.17 -23.43 -1.50
N HIS A 369 -4.58 -23.89 -2.69
CA HIS A 369 -4.67 -25.31 -3.03
C HIS A 369 -3.33 -26.05 -3.15
N ARG A 370 -2.22 -25.31 -3.17
CA ARG A 370 -0.87 -25.87 -3.23
C ARG A 370 -0.27 -26.14 -1.86
N PHE A 371 -0.90 -25.69 -0.80
CA PHE A 371 -0.40 -25.77 0.56
C PHE A 371 -1.33 -26.59 1.45
N ASP A 372 -0.75 -27.25 2.46
CA ASP A 372 -1.49 -27.92 3.52
C ASP A 372 -1.97 -26.93 4.59
N GLU A 373 -2.69 -27.42 5.59
CA GLU A 373 -3.22 -26.63 6.72
C GLU A 373 -2.11 -25.96 7.57
N ASN A 374 -0.89 -26.45 7.52
CA ASN A 374 0.27 -25.92 8.21
C ASN A 374 1.07 -24.93 7.33
N GLY A 375 0.61 -24.64 6.11
CA GLY A 375 1.29 -23.76 5.16
C GLY A 375 2.53 -24.38 4.50
N ASN A 376 2.63 -25.71 4.47
CA ASN A 376 3.68 -26.41 3.75
C ASN A 376 3.25 -26.72 2.32
N LEU A 377 4.17 -26.57 1.37
CA LEU A 377 3.91 -26.95 -0.01
C LEU A 377 3.65 -28.46 -0.13
N ILE A 378 2.50 -28.82 -0.67
CA ILE A 378 2.09 -30.22 -0.88
C ILE A 378 2.98 -30.84 -1.99
N GLU A 379 3.52 -32.02 -1.74
CA GLU A 379 4.52 -32.70 -2.58
C GLU A 379 4.13 -32.77 -4.07
N LYS A 380 2.85 -33.03 -4.38
CA LYS A 380 2.35 -33.10 -5.77
C LYS A 380 2.54 -31.83 -6.59
N TRP A 381 2.77 -30.66 -5.94
CA TRP A 381 2.97 -29.39 -6.60
C TRP A 381 4.44 -29.00 -6.76
N LYS A 382 5.35 -29.74 -6.18
CA LYS A 382 6.79 -29.53 -6.37
C LYS A 382 7.16 -29.78 -7.84
N GLY A 383 7.87 -28.83 -8.42
CA GLY A 383 8.27 -28.89 -9.83
C GLY A 383 7.18 -28.46 -10.82
N ILE A 384 5.99 -28.09 -10.36
CA ILE A 384 4.87 -27.70 -11.22
C ILE A 384 4.73 -26.18 -11.27
N ASN A 385 4.98 -25.60 -12.45
CA ASN A 385 4.81 -24.18 -12.65
C ASN A 385 3.32 -23.78 -12.62
N PRO A 386 2.96 -22.64 -11.96
CA PRO A 386 1.61 -22.10 -12.03
C PRO A 386 1.13 -21.91 -13.49
N CYS A 387 -0.12 -22.18 -13.75
CA CYS A 387 -0.72 -21.97 -15.06
C CYS A 387 -2.00 -21.13 -14.95
N LYS A 388 -2.41 -20.51 -16.07
CA LYS A 388 -3.59 -19.64 -16.11
C LYS A 388 -4.90 -20.33 -15.68
N LYS A 389 -5.01 -21.66 -15.84
CA LYS A 389 -6.20 -22.42 -15.43
C LYS A 389 -6.31 -22.60 -13.91
N GLU A 390 -5.21 -22.55 -13.17
CA GLU A 390 -5.22 -22.63 -11.69
C GLU A 390 -5.81 -21.37 -11.07
N THR A 391 -5.71 -20.23 -11.76
CA THR A 391 -6.30 -18.97 -11.32
C THR A 391 -7.82 -18.92 -11.48
N ALA A 392 -8.39 -19.78 -12.34
CA ALA A 392 -9.82 -19.73 -12.72
C ALA A 392 -10.71 -20.77 -12.00
N THR A 393 -10.14 -21.84 -11.42
CA THR A 393 -10.95 -23.01 -10.99
C THR A 393 -11.10 -23.17 -9.49
N ASN A 394 -10.44 -22.39 -8.65
CA ASN A 394 -10.49 -22.51 -7.20
C ASN A 394 -10.80 -21.21 -6.46
N ASN A 395 -11.37 -20.22 -7.12
CA ASN A 395 -11.97 -19.07 -6.43
C ASN A 395 -13.29 -19.52 -5.79
N ILE A 396 -13.22 -20.26 -4.68
CA ILE A 396 -14.35 -20.51 -3.79
C ILE A 396 -14.91 -19.19 -3.23
N PHE A 397 -14.21 -18.06 -3.43
CA PHE A 397 -14.53 -16.77 -2.84
C PHE A 397 -14.89 -15.63 -3.82
N VAL A 398 -14.98 -15.88 -5.13
CA VAL A 398 -15.29 -14.82 -6.12
C VAL A 398 -16.58 -15.11 -6.92
N ASP A 399 -17.51 -15.85 -6.40
CA ASP A 399 -18.86 -15.89 -6.97
C ASP A 399 -19.92 -15.80 -5.89
N LYS A 400 -20.20 -14.55 -5.51
CA LYS A 400 -21.61 -14.13 -5.29
C LYS A 400 -21.68 -12.62 -5.56
N LYS A 401 -22.19 -12.33 -6.76
CA LYS A 401 -22.68 -11.02 -7.18
C LYS A 401 -23.68 -10.45 -6.19
#